data_da20d6c386c97b0630e8bbfe1d949a09
#
_entry.id   da20d6c386c97b0630e8bbfe1d949a09
#
_cell.length_a   1.000
_cell.length_b   1.000
_cell.length_c   1.000
_cell.angle_alpha   90.00
_cell.angle_beta   90.00
_cell.angle_gamma   90.00
#
_symmetry.space_group_name_H-M   'P 1'
#
loop_
_entity.id
_entity.type
_entity.pdbx_description
1 polymer ?
#
loop_
_entity_poly.entity_id
_entity_poly.type
_entity_poly.pdbx_seq_one_letter_code
_entity_poly.pdbx_strand_id
1 'polypeptide(L)'
;MLANEDRFRIFTGNANPDLAREIAAYLGTTLGDAVINRFNNGEVQAMINESVRGKDVFIVQPTCGPNVNDNVMELLIMADAFKRASANHIIAVIPFYGYARQDRKARGREPITAS
;
A
#
# COMPACT_ATOMS: atom_id res chain seq x y z
N MET A 1 21.86 2.79 3.00
CA MET A 1 21.39 2.11 4.12
C MET A 1 20.69 0.83 3.77
N LEU A 2 20.94 -0.20 4.49
CA LEU A 2 20.34 -1.45 4.17
C LEU A 2 19.04 -1.65 4.89
N ALA A 3 18.08 -2.18 4.20
CA ALA A 3 16.80 -2.47 4.79
C ALA A 3 16.94 -3.66 5.72
N ASN A 4 16.23 -3.64 6.82
CA ASN A 4 16.22 -4.74 7.75
C ASN A 4 14.94 -5.53 7.53
N GLU A 5 15.03 -6.57 6.72
CA GLU A 5 13.86 -7.34 6.35
C GLU A 5 13.27 -8.14 7.50
N ASP A 6 14.00 -8.30 8.58
CA ASP A 6 13.45 -8.95 9.74
C ASP A 6 12.50 -8.05 10.48
N ARG A 7 12.58 -6.74 10.26
CA ARG A 7 11.75 -5.79 10.93
C ARG A 7 10.68 -5.18 10.06
N PHE A 8 10.92 -5.02 8.77
CA PHE A 8 9.90 -4.45 7.92
C PHE A 8 9.93 -5.07 6.54
N ARG A 9 8.79 -5.00 5.86
CA ARG A 9 8.66 -5.46 4.49
C ARG A 9 7.83 -4.45 3.71
N ILE A 10 8.09 -4.36 2.42
CA ILE A 10 7.38 -3.46 1.53
C ILE A 10 6.57 -4.29 0.57
N PHE A 11 5.29 -3.98 0.45
CA PHE A 11 4.39 -4.67 -0.46
C PHE A 11 3.75 -3.67 -1.40
N THR A 12 3.25 -4.13 -2.52
CA THR A 12 2.60 -3.26 -3.49
C THR A 12 1.20 -3.76 -3.82
N GLY A 13 0.28 -2.82 -4.04
CA GLY A 13 -0.96 -3.15 -4.71
C GLY A 13 -0.73 -3.16 -6.22
N ASN A 14 -1.79 -3.21 -6.99
CA ASN A 14 -1.69 -3.33 -8.43
C ASN A 14 -1.64 -2.00 -9.19
N ALA A 15 -1.76 -0.89 -8.48
CA ALA A 15 -1.85 0.40 -9.16
C ALA A 15 -0.55 0.78 -9.87
N ASN A 16 0.59 0.55 -9.23
CA ASN A 16 1.87 0.88 -9.85
C ASN A 16 2.99 0.06 -9.23
N PRO A 17 3.07 -1.23 -9.59
CA PRO A 17 4.12 -2.09 -9.02
C PRO A 17 5.52 -1.63 -9.34
N ASP A 18 5.73 -0.98 -10.48
CA ASP A 18 7.06 -0.52 -10.86
C ASP A 18 7.57 0.53 -9.88
N LEU A 19 6.70 1.44 -9.46
CA LEU A 19 7.10 2.44 -8.48
C LEU A 19 7.49 1.78 -7.17
N ALA A 20 6.72 0.80 -6.73
CA ALA A 20 7.04 0.09 -5.50
C ALA A 20 8.37 -0.63 -5.60
N ARG A 21 8.66 -1.23 -6.76
CA ARG A 21 9.94 -1.89 -6.97
C ARG A 21 11.09 -0.89 -6.90
N GLU A 22 10.89 0.30 -7.46
CA GLU A 22 11.92 1.32 -7.41
C GLU A 22 12.18 1.77 -5.98
N ILE A 23 11.13 1.93 -5.20
CA ILE A 23 11.28 2.33 -3.80
C ILE A 23 12.04 1.25 -3.03
N ALA A 24 11.68 -0.01 -3.24
CA ALA A 24 12.35 -1.10 -2.55
C ALA A 24 13.83 -1.17 -2.93
N ALA A 25 14.12 -1.00 -4.23
CA ALA A 25 15.50 -1.03 -4.69
C ALA A 25 16.30 0.10 -4.09
N TYR A 26 15.72 1.29 -3.99
CA TYR A 26 16.40 2.42 -3.42
C TYR A 26 16.75 2.14 -1.95
N LEU A 27 15.90 1.43 -1.26
CA LEU A 27 16.13 1.12 0.15
C LEU A 27 16.96 -0.14 0.36
N GLY A 28 17.38 -0.79 -0.72
CA GLY A 28 18.24 -1.96 -0.61
C GLY A 28 17.49 -3.24 -0.29
N THR A 29 16.22 -3.32 -0.63
CA THR A 29 15.43 -4.51 -0.36
C THR A 29 14.61 -4.88 -1.60
N THR A 30 13.77 -5.90 -1.47
CA THR A 30 12.87 -6.32 -2.52
C THR A 30 11.45 -6.28 -1.99
N LEU A 31 10.48 -6.38 -2.89
CA LEU A 31 9.09 -6.40 -2.47
C LEU A 31 8.75 -7.72 -1.82
N GLY A 32 7.86 -7.67 -0.85
CA GLY A 32 7.35 -8.88 -0.23
C GLY A 32 6.43 -9.65 -1.19
N ASP A 33 6.19 -10.89 -0.84
CA ASP A 33 5.43 -11.80 -1.70
C ASP A 33 3.97 -11.78 -1.32
N ALA A 34 3.18 -11.07 -2.10
CA ALA A 34 1.73 -11.03 -1.92
C ALA A 34 1.09 -10.87 -3.29
N VAL A 35 -0.09 -11.43 -3.44
CA VAL A 35 -0.84 -11.36 -4.68
C VAL A 35 -2.21 -10.77 -4.40
N ILE A 36 -2.62 -9.82 -5.21
CA ILE A 36 -3.92 -9.19 -5.09
C ILE A 36 -4.73 -9.61 -6.31
N ASN A 37 -5.78 -10.36 -6.08
CA ASN A 37 -6.65 -10.82 -7.16
C ASN A 37 -7.93 -10.01 -7.19
N ARG A 38 -8.39 -9.71 -8.39
CA ARG A 38 -9.64 -9.00 -8.57
C ARG A 38 -10.52 -9.87 -9.44
N PHE A 39 -11.68 -10.21 -8.96
CA PHE A 39 -12.57 -11.12 -9.66
C PHE A 39 -13.60 -10.35 -10.50
N ASN A 40 -14.26 -11.06 -11.42
CA ASN A 40 -15.21 -10.42 -12.31
C ASN A 40 -16.38 -9.77 -11.58
N ASN A 41 -16.73 -10.28 -10.44
CA ASN A 41 -17.82 -9.71 -9.67
C ASN A 41 -17.40 -8.52 -8.83
N GLY A 42 -16.15 -8.07 -8.98
CA GLY A 42 -15.65 -6.91 -8.23
C GLY A 42 -14.98 -7.25 -6.91
N GLU A 43 -14.99 -8.50 -6.51
CA GLU A 43 -14.35 -8.88 -5.27
C GLU A 43 -12.84 -8.79 -5.38
N VAL A 44 -12.19 -8.42 -4.28
CA VAL A 44 -10.74 -8.32 -4.22
C VAL A 44 -10.25 -9.25 -3.12
N GLN A 45 -9.22 -10.01 -3.41
CA GLN A 45 -8.64 -10.92 -2.44
C GLN A 45 -7.14 -10.68 -2.35
N ALA A 46 -6.63 -10.57 -1.15
CA ALA A 46 -5.19 -10.42 -0.93
C ALA A 46 -4.66 -11.72 -0.35
N MET A 47 -3.60 -12.25 -0.96
CA MET A 47 -2.94 -13.44 -0.48
C MET A 47 -1.51 -13.08 -0.12
N ILE A 48 -1.16 -13.24 1.14
CA ILE A 48 0.17 -12.91 1.63
C ILE A 48 0.93 -14.21 1.75
N ASN A 49 2.01 -14.33 0.99
CA ASN A 49 2.74 -15.59 0.87
C ASN A 49 4.02 -15.65 1.70
N GLU A 50 4.15 -14.76 2.68
CA GLU A 50 5.28 -14.84 3.60
C GLU A 50 4.81 -14.35 4.96
N SER A 51 5.59 -14.64 5.98
CA SER A 51 5.20 -14.24 7.33
C SER A 51 5.53 -12.78 7.58
N VAL A 52 4.55 -12.03 8.06
CA VAL A 52 4.76 -10.64 8.46
C VAL A 52 4.53 -10.44 9.95
N ARG A 53 4.44 -11.54 10.69
CA ARG A 53 4.16 -11.45 12.12
C ARG A 53 5.21 -10.60 12.82
N GLY A 54 4.75 -9.60 13.53
CA GLY A 54 5.63 -8.71 14.28
C GLY A 54 6.42 -7.73 13.46
N LYS A 55 6.19 -7.67 12.14
CA LYS A 55 6.93 -6.77 11.28
C LYS A 55 6.12 -5.52 10.96
N ASP A 56 6.81 -4.47 10.61
CA ASP A 56 6.17 -3.27 10.10
C ASP A 56 5.99 -3.44 8.61
N VAL A 57 4.77 -3.28 8.13
CA VAL A 57 4.44 -3.49 6.73
C VAL A 57 4.14 -2.15 6.07
N PHE A 58 4.82 -1.89 4.96
CA PHE A 58 4.58 -0.69 4.16
C PHE A 58 3.88 -1.13 2.89
N ILE A 59 2.73 -0.55 2.61
CA ILE A 59 1.97 -0.87 1.40
C ILE A 59 2.05 0.33 0.47
N VAL A 60 2.67 0.15 -0.68
CA VAL A 60 2.81 1.21 -1.67
C VAL A 60 1.66 1.08 -2.66
N GLN A 61 0.77 2.05 -2.66
CA GLN A 61 -0.39 2.00 -3.55
C GLN A 61 -0.87 3.40 -3.88
N PRO A 62 -0.50 3.93 -5.03
CA PRO A 62 -1.08 5.19 -5.49
C PRO A 62 -2.58 5.04 -5.64
N THR A 63 -3.32 6.07 -5.31
CA THR A 63 -4.77 6.01 -5.38
C THR A 63 -5.35 6.99 -6.40
N CYS A 64 -4.51 7.56 -7.25
CA CYS A 64 -4.97 8.44 -8.31
C CYS A 64 -5.20 7.67 -9.60
N GLY A 65 -5.64 8.36 -10.62
CA GLY A 65 -5.83 7.76 -11.93
C GLY A 65 -7.25 7.33 -12.17
N PRO A 66 -7.49 6.59 -13.24
CA PRO A 66 -8.87 6.26 -13.62
C PRO A 66 -9.55 5.28 -12.67
N ASN A 67 -8.79 4.55 -11.87
CA ASN A 67 -9.37 3.53 -11.01
C ASN A 67 -9.20 3.86 -9.54
N VAL A 68 -9.46 5.11 -9.16
CA VAL A 68 -9.23 5.55 -7.79
C VAL A 68 -9.94 4.68 -6.76
N ASN A 69 -11.22 4.41 -6.98
CA ASN A 69 -11.97 3.63 -5.99
C ASN A 69 -11.47 2.20 -5.89
N ASP A 70 -11.09 1.61 -7.01
CA ASP A 70 -10.54 0.27 -7.00
C ASP A 70 -9.21 0.23 -6.27
N ASN A 71 -8.39 1.25 -6.48
CA ASN A 71 -7.09 1.31 -5.85
C ASN A 71 -7.21 1.51 -4.34
N VAL A 72 -8.16 2.31 -3.91
CA VAL A 72 -8.42 2.49 -2.49
C VAL A 72 -8.92 1.19 -1.87
N MET A 73 -9.80 0.49 -2.59
CA MET A 73 -10.33 -0.77 -2.08
C MET A 73 -9.23 -1.81 -1.93
N GLU A 74 -8.32 -1.89 -2.90
CA GLU A 74 -7.19 -2.81 -2.77
C GLU A 74 -6.37 -2.50 -1.54
N LEU A 75 -6.12 -1.21 -1.31
CA LEU A 75 -5.32 -0.80 -0.17
C LEU A 75 -6.00 -1.23 1.14
N LEU A 76 -7.31 -1.03 1.24
CA LEU A 76 -8.03 -1.39 2.46
C LEU A 76 -8.04 -2.90 2.69
N ILE A 77 -8.21 -3.66 1.62
CA ILE A 77 -8.21 -5.12 1.72
C ILE A 77 -6.83 -5.63 2.12
N MET A 78 -5.79 -5.05 1.56
CA MET A 78 -4.44 -5.43 1.93
C MET A 78 -4.16 -5.10 3.39
N ALA A 79 -4.57 -3.92 3.83
CA ALA A 79 -4.34 -3.51 5.21
C ALA A 79 -5.04 -4.48 6.17
N ASP A 80 -6.25 -4.89 5.83
CA ASP A 80 -6.99 -5.84 6.65
C ASP A 80 -6.29 -7.19 6.69
N ALA A 81 -5.79 -7.65 5.55
CA ALA A 81 -5.09 -8.93 5.49
C ALA A 81 -3.82 -8.91 6.34
N PHE A 82 -3.07 -7.82 6.28
CA PHE A 82 -1.85 -7.72 7.10
C PHE A 82 -2.18 -7.63 8.58
N LYS A 83 -3.28 -6.99 8.92
CA LYS A 83 -3.69 -6.93 10.31
C LYS A 83 -4.02 -8.32 10.82
N ARG A 84 -4.72 -9.11 10.02
CA ARG A 84 -5.03 -10.48 10.42
C ARG A 84 -3.80 -11.35 10.46
N ALA A 85 -2.78 -11.02 9.71
CA ALA A 85 -1.52 -11.76 9.71
C ALA A 85 -0.60 -11.33 10.86
N SER A 86 -1.10 -10.46 11.74
CA SER A 86 -0.38 -10.05 12.95
C SER A 86 0.83 -9.17 12.67
N ALA A 87 0.76 -8.36 11.63
CA ALA A 87 1.78 -7.35 11.40
C ALA A 87 1.79 -6.38 12.59
N ASN A 88 2.95 -5.85 12.91
CA ASN A 88 3.10 -4.94 14.02
C ASN A 88 2.51 -3.57 13.71
N HIS A 89 2.94 -2.97 12.62
CA HIS A 89 2.38 -1.71 12.14
C HIS A 89 2.11 -1.84 10.66
N ILE A 90 1.08 -1.15 10.17
CA ILE A 90 0.72 -1.15 8.77
C ILE A 90 0.71 0.30 8.33
N ILE A 91 1.62 0.65 7.42
CA ILE A 91 1.80 2.01 6.96
C ILE A 91 1.48 2.07 5.48
N ALA A 92 0.53 2.90 5.12
CA ALA A 92 0.20 3.09 3.71
C ALA A 92 1.06 4.19 3.12
N VAL A 93 1.75 3.87 2.03
CA VAL A 93 2.53 4.85 1.28
C VAL A 93 1.72 5.16 0.05
N ILE A 94 1.12 6.34 0.01
CA ILE A 94 0.15 6.70 -1.01
C ILE A 94 0.66 7.87 -1.84
N PRO A 95 1.55 7.60 -2.80
CA PRO A 95 2.00 8.65 -3.70
C PRO A 95 0.81 9.08 -4.54
N PHE A 96 0.67 10.37 -4.76
CA PHE A 96 -0.44 10.85 -5.58
C PHE A 96 -1.79 10.42 -5.02
N TYR A 97 -2.09 10.83 -3.79
CA TYR A 97 -3.35 10.50 -3.15
C TYR A 97 -4.53 11.04 -3.96
N GLY A 98 -5.47 10.18 -4.28
CA GLY A 98 -6.53 10.51 -5.20
C GLY A 98 -7.49 11.59 -4.73
N TYR A 99 -7.66 11.77 -3.43
CA TYR A 99 -8.57 12.77 -2.90
C TYR A 99 -7.85 14.04 -2.42
N ALA A 100 -6.56 14.12 -2.57
CA ALA A 100 -5.79 15.26 -2.10
C ALA A 100 -6.14 16.55 -2.80
N ARG A 101 -6.63 16.45 -4.06
CA ARG A 101 -6.98 17.61 -4.79
C ARG A 101 -8.06 18.40 -4.13
N GLN A 102 -9.03 17.77 -3.52
CA GLN A 102 -10.08 18.48 -2.84
C GLN A 102 -9.53 19.22 -1.64
N ASP A 103 -8.65 18.59 -0.91
CA ASP A 103 -8.07 19.22 0.25
C ASP A 103 -7.27 20.45 -0.13
N ARG A 104 -6.56 20.36 -1.26
CA ARG A 104 -5.80 21.48 -1.68
C ARG A 104 -6.64 22.63 -2.07
N LYS A 105 -7.77 22.36 -2.70
CA LYS A 105 -8.59 23.42 -3.11
C LYS A 105 -9.20 24.12 -1.94
N ALA A 106 -9.48 23.44 -0.90
CA ALA A 106 -10.11 24.05 0.24
C ALA A 106 -9.22 25.06 0.89
N ARG A 107 -7.98 24.90 0.69
CA ARG A 107 -7.20 25.87 1.18
C ARG A 107 -6.06 25.29 1.80
N GLY A 108 -5.07 25.49 1.78
CA GLY A 108 -3.88 24.91 2.22
C GLY A 108 -3.81 24.53 3.65
N ARG A 109 -4.67 25.09 4.48
CA ARG A 109 -4.59 24.70 5.79
C ARG A 109 -5.53 23.72 6.21
N GLU A 110 -6.32 23.26 5.43
CA GLU A 110 -7.24 22.27 5.79
C GLU A 110 -6.55 20.99 6.16
N PRO A 111 -7.08 20.23 7.06
CA PRO A 111 -6.51 18.93 7.35
C PRO A 111 -6.54 18.09 6.11
N ILE A 112 -5.47 17.38 5.88
CA ILE A 112 -5.38 16.55 4.71
C ILE A 112 -5.93 15.19 5.02
N THR A 113 -6.84 14.72 4.22
CA THR A 113 -7.46 13.43 4.46
C THR A 113 -6.45 12.30 4.51
N ALA A 114 -5.40 12.40 3.75
CA ALA A 114 -4.41 11.35 3.69
C ALA A 114 -3.45 11.38 4.86
N SER A 115 -3.40 12.44 5.59
CA SER A 115 -2.47 12.48 6.68
C SER A 115 -2.95 11.65 7.85
#